data_5dbad9ab12ae1186fa19dd01a9d75adf
#
_entry.id   5dbad9ab12ae1186fa19dd01a9d75adf
#
_cell.length_a   1.000
_cell.length_b   1.000
_cell.length_c   1.000
_cell.angle_alpha   90.00
_cell.angle_beta   90.00
_cell.angle_gamma   90.00
#
_symmetry.space_group_name_H-M   'P 1'
#
loop_
_entity.id
_entity.type
_entity.pdbx_description
1 polymer ?
#
loop_
_entity_poly.entity_id
_entity_poly.type
_entity_poly.pdbx_seq_one_letter_code
_entity_poly.pdbx_strand_id
1 'polypeptide(L)'
;GTTSSCAFDALDEIGDVCNTNNVWLHIDAAYAGSAFICPEYRYLMKGVEKADSFNFNPHKWMLVNFDCSAMWLKQPRWIVDAFNVDPLYLKHDQQGSAPDYRHWQIPLGRRFRSLKLWFVMRLYGVENLQKFIRKHVALAHYFEKLCLSDDRFELFEEVIMGLVCFRLKGNNENNEALLRRINGRGKIHLVPSKVDDVYFLRLAICSRFAEESDIDIAWEEVKASANEVLA
;
A
#
# COMPACT_ATOMS: atom_id res chain seq x y z
N GLY A 1 2.70 -5.12 -2.89
CA GLY A 1 3.18 -4.02 -3.75
C GLY A 1 4.14 -3.11 -3.01
N THR A 2 5.34 -2.95 -3.54
CA THR A 2 6.40 -2.12 -2.95
C THR A 2 6.00 -0.65 -2.86
N THR A 3 6.57 0.08 -1.89
CA THR A 3 6.27 1.51 -1.69
C THR A 3 6.67 2.34 -2.91
N SER A 4 7.81 2.05 -3.54
CA SER A 4 8.36 2.85 -4.64
C SER A 4 7.55 2.73 -5.93
N SER A 5 7.30 1.50 -6.40
CA SER A 5 6.77 1.25 -7.75
C SER A 5 5.53 0.34 -7.78
N CYS A 6 5.10 -0.17 -6.63
CA CYS A 6 4.05 -1.20 -6.54
C CYS A 6 4.42 -2.55 -7.18
N ALA A 7 5.72 -2.84 -7.32
CA ALA A 7 6.19 -4.15 -7.76
C ALA A 7 5.78 -5.27 -6.79
N PHE A 8 5.57 -6.46 -7.32
CA PHE A 8 5.16 -7.63 -6.55
C PHE A 8 6.22 -8.74 -6.61
N ASP A 9 6.44 -9.38 -5.47
CA ASP A 9 7.36 -10.51 -5.36
C ASP A 9 6.68 -11.82 -5.76
N ALA A 10 7.47 -12.78 -6.28
CA ALA A 10 7.03 -14.15 -6.58
C ALA A 10 6.96 -14.98 -5.28
N LEU A 11 5.91 -14.73 -4.47
CA LEU A 11 5.79 -15.29 -3.11
C LEU A 11 5.83 -16.81 -3.06
N ASP A 12 5.32 -17.48 -4.10
CA ASP A 12 5.28 -18.94 -4.19
C ASP A 12 6.71 -19.51 -4.25
N GLU A 13 7.56 -18.95 -5.12
CA GLU A 13 8.96 -19.37 -5.29
C GLU A 13 9.82 -18.98 -4.08
N ILE A 14 9.66 -17.75 -3.58
CA ILE A 14 10.36 -17.27 -2.38
C ILE A 14 9.98 -18.13 -1.16
N GLY A 15 8.70 -18.49 -1.04
CA GLY A 15 8.21 -19.34 0.03
C GLY A 15 8.86 -20.71 0.04
N ASP A 16 9.07 -21.32 -1.12
CA ASP A 16 9.76 -22.61 -1.22
C ASP A 16 11.22 -22.52 -0.76
N VAL A 17 11.93 -21.46 -1.17
CA VAL A 17 13.31 -21.22 -0.74
C VAL A 17 13.38 -20.97 0.76
N CYS A 18 12.51 -20.13 1.31
CA CYS A 18 12.47 -19.83 2.74
C CYS A 18 12.20 -21.10 3.57
N ASN A 19 11.17 -21.86 3.21
CA ASN A 19 10.79 -23.07 3.93
C ASN A 19 11.89 -24.15 3.86
N THR A 20 12.53 -24.33 2.70
CA THR A 20 13.63 -25.29 2.54
C THR A 20 14.83 -24.95 3.41
N ASN A 21 15.11 -23.66 3.60
CA ASN A 21 16.25 -23.17 4.36
C ASN A 21 15.90 -22.77 5.80
N ASN A 22 14.67 -23.03 6.26
CA ASN A 22 14.17 -22.66 7.59
C ASN A 22 14.36 -21.16 7.90
N VAL A 23 14.06 -20.32 6.91
CA VAL A 23 14.11 -18.84 7.00
C VAL A 23 12.71 -18.31 7.19
N TRP A 24 12.52 -17.39 8.16
CA TRP A 24 11.25 -16.74 8.38
C TRP A 24 10.81 -15.92 7.16
N LEU A 25 9.63 -16.19 6.63
CA LEU A 25 9.03 -15.41 5.58
C LEU A 25 7.96 -14.48 6.14
N HIS A 26 8.21 -13.18 6.09
CA HIS A 26 7.22 -12.14 6.35
C HIS A 26 6.75 -11.50 5.05
N ILE A 27 5.43 -11.41 4.85
CA ILE A 27 4.84 -10.73 3.71
C ILE A 27 4.30 -9.37 4.16
N ASP A 28 4.94 -8.30 3.70
CA ASP A 28 4.46 -6.94 3.87
C ASP A 28 3.52 -6.55 2.72
N ALA A 29 2.23 -6.74 2.95
CA ALA A 29 1.16 -6.34 2.04
C ALA A 29 0.48 -5.02 2.51
N ALA A 30 1.24 -4.12 3.13
CA ALA A 30 0.72 -2.92 3.77
C ALA A 30 -0.20 -2.09 2.87
N TYR A 31 0.12 -1.96 1.59
CA TYR A 31 -0.70 -1.27 0.59
C TYR A 31 -1.65 -2.22 -0.13
N ALA A 32 -1.11 -3.14 -0.91
CA ALA A 32 -1.87 -3.99 -1.83
C ALA A 32 -2.72 -5.05 -1.13
N GLY A 33 -2.44 -5.37 0.14
CA GLY A 33 -3.26 -6.29 0.92
C GLY A 33 -4.73 -5.91 1.00
N SER A 34 -5.06 -4.61 0.90
CA SER A 34 -6.45 -4.16 0.81
C SER A 34 -7.14 -4.60 -0.48
N ALA A 35 -6.39 -4.76 -1.58
CA ALA A 35 -6.95 -5.17 -2.87
C ALA A 35 -7.38 -6.65 -2.90
N PHE A 36 -6.87 -7.48 -1.99
CA PHE A 36 -7.22 -8.90 -1.94
C PHE A 36 -8.66 -9.19 -1.47
N ILE A 37 -9.40 -8.17 -1.07
CA ILE A 37 -10.86 -8.24 -0.93
C ILE A 37 -11.52 -8.52 -2.30
N CYS A 38 -10.88 -8.12 -3.42
CA CYS A 38 -11.29 -8.38 -4.79
C CYS A 38 -10.72 -9.72 -5.25
N PRO A 39 -11.56 -10.71 -5.62
CA PRO A 39 -11.07 -12.03 -6.00
C PRO A 39 -10.06 -12.02 -7.16
N GLU A 40 -10.24 -11.11 -8.11
CA GLU A 40 -9.40 -10.97 -9.30
C GLU A 40 -7.95 -10.59 -9.02
N TYR A 41 -7.65 -10.00 -7.86
CA TYR A 41 -6.27 -9.63 -7.49
C TYR A 41 -5.58 -10.66 -6.60
N ARG A 42 -6.28 -11.73 -6.20
CA ARG A 42 -5.73 -12.75 -5.28
C ARG A 42 -4.61 -13.57 -5.87
N TYR A 43 -4.45 -13.59 -7.19
CA TYR A 43 -3.30 -14.24 -7.81
C TYR A 43 -1.96 -13.64 -7.36
N LEU A 44 -1.94 -12.36 -6.97
CA LEU A 44 -0.76 -11.66 -6.47
C LEU A 44 -0.33 -12.13 -5.07
N MET A 45 -1.19 -12.86 -4.37
CA MET A 45 -0.85 -13.46 -3.07
C MET A 45 -0.65 -14.98 -3.15
N LYS A 46 -0.48 -15.54 -4.34
CA LYS A 46 -0.17 -16.98 -4.51
C LYS A 46 1.10 -17.32 -3.74
N GLY A 47 1.06 -18.35 -2.91
CA GLY A 47 2.16 -18.72 -2.01
C GLY A 47 2.09 -18.09 -0.61
N VAL A 48 1.05 -17.28 -0.31
CA VAL A 48 0.88 -16.65 1.02
C VAL A 48 0.79 -17.68 2.15
N GLU A 49 0.29 -18.88 1.89
CA GLU A 49 0.19 -19.99 2.84
C GLU A 49 1.56 -20.51 3.31
N LYS A 50 2.63 -20.18 2.60
CA LYS A 50 4.00 -20.53 2.94
C LYS A 50 4.63 -19.56 3.93
N ALA A 51 4.02 -18.38 4.13
CA ALA A 51 4.54 -17.34 5.02
C ALA A 51 4.35 -17.68 6.51
N ASP A 52 5.27 -17.19 7.33
CA ASP A 52 5.19 -17.26 8.79
C ASP A 52 4.41 -16.10 9.37
N SER A 53 4.44 -14.95 8.69
CA SER A 53 3.67 -13.76 9.06
C SER A 53 3.25 -12.94 7.84
N PHE A 54 2.12 -12.25 7.98
CA PHE A 54 1.54 -11.41 6.95
C PHE A 54 0.94 -10.15 7.59
N ASN A 55 1.11 -8.99 6.97
CA ASN A 55 0.39 -7.79 7.40
C ASN A 55 -0.23 -7.04 6.22
N PHE A 56 -1.29 -6.30 6.50
CA PHE A 56 -1.77 -5.23 5.64
C PHE A 56 -2.26 -4.03 6.48
N ASN A 57 -2.31 -2.85 5.85
CA ASN A 57 -2.70 -1.63 6.54
C ASN A 57 -4.05 -1.11 6.04
N PRO A 58 -5.17 -1.41 6.73
CA PRO A 58 -6.47 -0.85 6.39
C PRO A 58 -6.48 0.68 6.31
N HIS A 59 -5.59 1.35 7.05
CA HIS A 59 -5.46 2.82 7.01
C HIS A 59 -4.78 3.37 5.74
N LYS A 60 -4.22 2.51 4.87
CA LYS A 60 -3.65 2.96 3.60
C LYS A 60 -4.70 2.97 2.49
N TRP A 61 -5.37 1.84 2.24
CA TRP A 61 -6.25 1.72 1.09
C TRP A 61 -7.59 1.00 1.38
N MET A 62 -8.06 1.05 2.62
CA MET A 62 -9.35 0.44 3.01
C MET A 62 -10.23 1.41 3.81
N LEU A 63 -10.12 2.71 3.54
CA LEU A 63 -10.96 3.78 4.12
C LEU A 63 -10.95 3.84 5.66
N VAL A 64 -9.98 3.23 6.30
CA VAL A 64 -9.79 3.33 7.75
C VAL A 64 -8.84 4.47 8.07
N ASN A 65 -9.25 5.37 8.95
CA ASN A 65 -8.39 6.49 9.34
C ASN A 65 -7.13 6.00 10.10
N PHE A 66 -6.05 6.72 9.96
CA PHE A 66 -4.76 6.40 10.59
C PHE A 66 -4.90 6.32 12.13
N ASP A 67 -4.36 5.32 12.82
CA ASP A 67 -3.59 4.21 12.33
C ASP A 67 -4.34 2.88 12.52
N CYS A 68 -4.18 1.95 11.60
CA CYS A 68 -4.66 0.57 11.74
C CYS A 68 -3.85 -0.34 10.82
N SER A 69 -3.02 -1.20 11.43
CA SER A 69 -2.32 -2.29 10.73
C SER A 69 -2.78 -3.61 11.32
N ALA A 70 -3.14 -4.55 10.48
CA ALA A 70 -3.55 -5.89 10.88
C ALA A 70 -2.43 -6.88 10.51
N MET A 71 -2.09 -7.77 11.44
CA MET A 71 -1.03 -8.74 11.28
C MET A 71 -1.52 -10.14 11.66
N TRP A 72 -1.14 -11.13 10.88
CA TRP A 72 -1.35 -12.55 11.14
C TRP A 72 -0.03 -13.26 11.32
N LEU A 73 -0.01 -14.23 12.20
CA LEU A 73 1.11 -15.16 12.39
C LEU A 73 0.61 -16.59 12.21
N LYS A 74 1.43 -17.43 11.59
CA LYS A 74 1.15 -18.85 11.40
C LYS A 74 0.98 -19.58 12.75
N GLN A 75 1.78 -19.17 13.75
CA GLN A 75 1.70 -19.67 15.12
C GLN A 75 1.46 -18.53 16.10
N PRO A 76 0.26 -18.42 16.70
CA PRO A 76 -0.06 -17.32 17.62
C PRO A 76 0.87 -17.20 18.82
N ARG A 77 1.45 -18.32 19.29
CA ARG A 77 2.36 -18.35 20.45
C ARG A 77 3.63 -17.56 20.23
N TRP A 78 4.12 -17.44 19.00
CA TRP A 78 5.37 -16.73 18.72
C TRP A 78 5.34 -15.27 19.18
N ILE A 79 4.22 -14.58 19.02
CA ILE A 79 4.11 -13.18 19.44
C ILE A 79 3.99 -13.09 20.96
N VAL A 80 3.27 -14.02 21.59
CA VAL A 80 3.11 -14.08 23.05
C VAL A 80 4.47 -14.35 23.72
N ASP A 81 5.21 -15.33 23.23
CA ASP A 81 6.52 -15.70 23.77
C ASP A 81 7.54 -14.55 23.61
N ALA A 82 7.46 -13.81 22.49
CA ALA A 82 8.35 -12.69 22.22
C ALA A 82 8.10 -11.44 23.11
N PHE A 83 6.84 -11.18 23.46
CA PHE A 83 6.45 -9.97 24.19
C PHE A 83 5.96 -10.23 25.62
N ASN A 84 5.98 -11.48 26.07
CA ASN A 84 5.55 -11.82 27.42
C ASN A 84 6.50 -11.26 28.47
N VAL A 85 6.05 -10.22 29.15
CA VAL A 85 6.67 -9.70 30.38
C VAL A 85 5.59 -9.81 31.47
N ASP A 86 5.84 -10.67 32.46
CA ASP A 86 4.87 -10.96 33.51
C ASP A 86 5.34 -10.49 34.90
N PRO A 87 5.39 -9.17 35.13
CA PRO A 87 5.81 -8.61 36.41
C PRO A 87 4.77 -8.90 37.50
N LEU A 88 5.24 -9.03 38.74
CA LEU A 88 4.42 -9.42 39.89
C LEU A 88 3.14 -8.59 40.07
N TYR A 89 3.22 -7.27 39.81
CA TYR A 89 2.11 -6.34 40.02
C TYR A 89 0.99 -6.48 38.98
N LEU A 90 1.22 -7.26 37.87
CA LEU A 90 0.20 -7.55 36.87
C LEU A 90 -0.39 -8.96 37.01
N LYS A 91 0.08 -9.77 37.94
CA LYS A 91 -0.46 -11.11 38.18
C LYS A 91 -1.81 -11.03 38.87
N HIS A 92 -2.74 -11.87 38.43
CA HIS A 92 -4.07 -12.01 38.99
C HIS A 92 -4.61 -13.45 38.81
N ASP A 93 -5.59 -13.83 39.61
CA ASP A 93 -6.11 -15.19 39.69
C ASP A 93 -6.84 -15.65 38.39
N GLN A 94 -7.21 -14.71 37.52
CA GLN A 94 -7.87 -14.99 36.24
C GLN A 94 -6.88 -15.10 35.09
N GLN A 95 -5.59 -15.11 35.34
CA GLN A 95 -4.54 -15.20 34.31
C GLN A 95 -4.70 -16.53 33.54
N GLY A 96 -4.78 -16.45 32.20
CA GLY A 96 -4.99 -17.61 31.33
C GLY A 96 -6.46 -17.98 31.07
N SER A 97 -7.44 -17.36 31.74
CA SER A 97 -8.86 -17.60 31.48
C SER A 97 -9.35 -16.96 30.16
N ALA A 98 -8.65 -15.91 29.69
CA ALA A 98 -8.89 -15.24 28.42
C ALA A 98 -7.56 -14.78 27.82
N PRO A 99 -7.51 -14.50 26.48
CA PRO A 99 -6.32 -13.94 25.85
C PRO A 99 -5.97 -12.58 26.47
N ASP A 100 -4.72 -12.45 26.93
CA ASP A 100 -4.20 -11.20 27.43
C ASP A 100 -3.46 -10.46 26.32
N TYR A 101 -4.09 -9.42 25.79
CA TYR A 101 -3.54 -8.66 24.64
C TYR A 101 -2.31 -7.83 24.97
N ARG A 102 -1.94 -7.65 26.24
CA ARG A 102 -0.67 -6.99 26.62
C ARG A 102 0.56 -7.74 26.10
N HIS A 103 0.45 -9.06 25.88
CA HIS A 103 1.52 -9.91 25.34
C HIS A 103 1.57 -9.94 23.81
N TRP A 104 0.73 -9.15 23.11
CA TRP A 104 0.64 -9.20 21.66
C TRP A 104 1.42 -8.09 20.96
N GLN A 105 2.02 -7.18 21.71
CA GLN A 105 2.84 -6.08 21.20
C GLN A 105 3.66 -5.43 22.31
N ILE A 106 4.59 -4.54 21.95
CA ILE A 106 5.46 -3.82 22.90
C ILE A 106 4.67 -2.98 23.90
N PRO A 107 3.69 -2.12 23.51
CA PRO A 107 2.93 -1.31 24.48
C PRO A 107 2.04 -2.16 25.38
N LEU A 108 2.07 -1.88 26.69
CA LEU A 108 1.18 -2.48 27.68
C LEU A 108 -0.30 -2.11 27.41
N GLY A 109 -0.56 -0.81 27.22
CA GLY A 109 -1.90 -0.30 26.89
C GLY A 109 -2.19 -0.40 25.41
N ARG A 110 -3.46 -0.67 25.05
CA ARG A 110 -3.88 -0.85 23.66
C ARG A 110 -5.04 0.07 23.30
N ARG A 111 -4.98 0.66 22.11
CA ARG A 111 -6.14 1.32 21.50
C ARG A 111 -7.01 0.27 20.80
N PHE A 112 -8.33 0.46 20.83
CA PHE A 112 -9.29 -0.43 20.15
C PHE A 112 -9.32 -0.14 18.63
N ARG A 113 -8.20 -0.42 17.93
CA ARG A 113 -8.04 -0.12 16.49
C ARG A 113 -8.98 -0.92 15.60
N SER A 114 -9.32 -2.16 15.99
CA SER A 114 -10.23 -3.01 15.23
C SER A 114 -11.67 -2.45 15.15
N LEU A 115 -12.08 -1.60 16.09
CA LEU A 115 -13.43 -1.01 16.09
C LEU A 115 -13.66 -0.14 14.84
N LYS A 116 -12.71 0.69 14.46
CA LYS A 116 -12.83 1.54 13.25
C LYS A 116 -12.82 0.72 11.96
N LEU A 117 -12.07 -0.37 11.90
CA LEU A 117 -12.15 -1.33 10.79
C LEU A 117 -13.54 -1.97 10.72
N TRP A 118 -14.07 -2.41 11.86
CA TRP A 118 -15.42 -2.97 11.94
C TRP A 118 -16.49 -1.98 11.44
N PHE A 119 -16.42 -0.70 11.85
CA PHE A 119 -17.34 0.32 11.37
C PHE A 119 -17.26 0.53 9.85
N VAL A 120 -16.06 0.57 9.29
CA VAL A 120 -15.87 0.69 7.83
C VAL A 120 -16.49 -0.51 7.12
N MET A 121 -16.21 -1.72 7.57
CA MET A 121 -16.76 -2.94 6.97
C MET A 121 -18.30 -3.00 7.08
N ARG A 122 -18.85 -2.55 8.19
CA ARG A 122 -20.32 -2.51 8.41
C ARG A 122 -20.99 -1.42 7.57
N LEU A 123 -20.35 -0.27 7.43
CA LEU A 123 -20.90 0.88 6.71
C LEU A 123 -20.88 0.66 5.19
N TYR A 124 -19.76 0.19 4.66
CA TYR A 124 -19.58 0.01 3.21
C TYR A 124 -20.01 -1.37 2.73
N GLY A 125 -19.78 -2.41 3.51
CA GLY A 125 -19.89 -3.79 3.06
C GLY A 125 -18.79 -4.19 2.08
N VAL A 126 -18.68 -5.50 1.81
CA VAL A 126 -17.63 -6.06 0.94
C VAL A 126 -17.75 -5.52 -0.48
N GLU A 127 -18.95 -5.50 -1.04
CA GLU A 127 -19.17 -5.10 -2.44
C GLU A 127 -18.76 -3.64 -2.72
N ASN A 128 -19.09 -2.71 -1.82
CA ASN A 128 -18.71 -1.30 -2.03
C ASN A 128 -17.21 -1.07 -1.80
N LEU A 129 -16.57 -1.81 -0.89
CA LEU A 129 -15.11 -1.79 -0.75
C LEU A 129 -14.44 -2.35 -2.01
N GLN A 130 -14.96 -3.42 -2.60
CA GLN A 130 -14.48 -3.92 -3.89
C GLN A 130 -14.66 -2.90 -5.02
N LYS A 131 -15.84 -2.26 -5.12
CA LYS A 131 -16.09 -1.20 -6.10
C LYS A 131 -15.12 -0.04 -5.94
N PHE A 132 -14.83 0.37 -4.71
CA PHE A 132 -13.87 1.42 -4.39
C PHE A 132 -12.46 1.06 -4.88
N ILE A 133 -11.96 -0.14 -4.61
CA ILE A 133 -10.65 -0.60 -5.08
C ILE A 133 -10.61 -0.65 -6.61
N ARG A 134 -11.60 -1.27 -7.26
CA ARG A 134 -11.69 -1.36 -8.72
C ARG A 134 -11.72 0.01 -9.40
N LYS A 135 -12.45 0.97 -8.81
CA LYS A 135 -12.49 2.36 -9.29
C LYS A 135 -11.09 2.98 -9.30
N HIS A 136 -10.34 2.84 -8.22
CA HIS A 136 -8.99 3.40 -8.14
C HIS A 136 -8.03 2.77 -9.14
N VAL A 137 -8.12 1.46 -9.36
CA VAL A 137 -7.34 0.79 -10.40
C VAL A 137 -7.74 1.26 -11.80
N ALA A 138 -9.05 1.42 -12.07
CA ALA A 138 -9.52 1.95 -13.34
C ALA A 138 -9.05 3.39 -13.60
N LEU A 139 -9.06 4.25 -12.56
CA LEU A 139 -8.54 5.61 -12.65
C LEU A 139 -7.02 5.63 -12.88
N ALA A 140 -6.27 4.69 -12.30
CA ALA A 140 -4.84 4.55 -12.55
C ALA A 140 -4.58 4.17 -14.02
N HIS A 141 -5.30 3.21 -14.58
CA HIS A 141 -5.22 2.88 -15.99
C HIS A 141 -5.72 4.02 -16.91
N TYR A 142 -6.64 4.85 -16.44
CA TYR A 142 -7.03 6.05 -17.18
C TYR A 142 -5.86 7.05 -17.27
N PHE A 143 -5.19 7.34 -16.17
CA PHE A 143 -4.00 8.20 -16.16
C PHE A 143 -2.86 7.60 -17.00
N GLU A 144 -2.63 6.28 -16.92
CA GLU A 144 -1.67 5.57 -17.75
C GLU A 144 -1.89 5.85 -19.25
N LYS A 145 -3.15 5.73 -19.73
CA LYS A 145 -3.50 6.03 -21.13
C LYS A 145 -3.21 7.47 -21.51
N LEU A 146 -3.54 8.42 -20.63
CA LEU A 146 -3.21 9.83 -20.86
C LEU A 146 -1.71 10.07 -20.93
N CYS A 147 -0.95 9.46 -20.03
CA CYS A 147 0.50 9.54 -19.99
C CYS A 147 1.14 8.99 -21.29
N LEU A 148 0.71 7.82 -21.73
CA LEU A 148 1.22 7.18 -22.93
C LEU A 148 0.73 7.83 -24.24
N SER A 149 -0.26 8.72 -24.19
CA SER A 149 -0.69 9.51 -25.33
C SER A 149 0.23 10.68 -25.68
N ASP A 150 1.18 11.00 -24.81
CA ASP A 150 2.18 12.06 -25.00
C ASP A 150 3.58 11.44 -25.09
N ASP A 151 4.19 11.50 -26.25
CA ASP A 151 5.47 10.86 -26.56
C ASP A 151 6.65 11.33 -25.68
N ARG A 152 6.50 12.41 -24.93
CA ARG A 152 7.51 12.92 -24.00
C ARG A 152 7.62 12.09 -22.72
N PHE A 153 6.59 11.34 -22.39
CA PHE A 153 6.50 10.58 -21.16
C PHE A 153 6.71 9.08 -21.36
N GLU A 154 7.02 8.42 -20.30
CA GLU A 154 7.12 6.97 -20.18
C GLU A 154 6.67 6.52 -18.80
N LEU A 155 6.21 5.29 -18.72
CA LEU A 155 5.97 4.63 -17.43
C LEU A 155 7.27 4.04 -16.91
N PHE A 156 7.45 4.08 -15.59
CA PHE A 156 8.59 3.41 -14.95
C PHE A 156 8.31 1.92 -14.75
N GLU A 157 7.06 1.56 -14.45
CA GLU A 157 6.60 0.20 -14.20
C GLU A 157 5.18 0.01 -14.73
N GLU A 158 4.76 -1.25 -14.88
CA GLU A 158 3.39 -1.63 -15.21
C GLU A 158 2.41 -1.15 -14.13
N VAL A 159 1.26 -0.64 -14.55
CA VAL A 159 0.19 -0.20 -13.64
C VAL A 159 -0.66 -1.40 -13.25
N ILE A 160 -0.49 -1.92 -12.03
CA ILE A 160 -1.24 -3.07 -11.52
C ILE A 160 -2.33 -2.65 -10.54
N MET A 161 -2.09 -1.59 -9.75
CA MET A 161 -2.97 -1.10 -8.69
C MET A 161 -3.27 0.40 -8.86
N GLY A 162 -3.62 1.08 -7.77
CA GLY A 162 -3.95 2.51 -7.78
C GLY A 162 -2.73 3.45 -7.77
N LEU A 163 -1.55 2.98 -8.17
CA LEU A 163 -0.31 3.77 -8.24
C LEU A 163 0.19 3.79 -9.69
N VAL A 164 0.45 4.98 -10.22
CA VAL A 164 1.12 5.16 -11.52
C VAL A 164 2.48 5.79 -11.30
N CYS A 165 3.53 5.10 -11.76
CA CYS A 165 4.90 5.58 -11.73
C CYS A 165 5.30 6.01 -13.14
N PHE A 166 5.58 7.30 -13.34
CA PHE A 166 5.83 7.88 -14.65
C PHE A 166 6.94 8.93 -14.61
N ARG A 167 7.49 9.25 -15.78
CA ARG A 167 8.53 10.27 -15.90
C ARG A 167 8.58 10.88 -17.31
N LEU A 168 9.21 12.05 -17.43
CA LEU A 168 9.70 12.53 -18.72
C LEU A 168 10.85 11.65 -19.19
N LYS A 169 10.86 11.30 -20.46
CA LYS A 169 12.00 10.66 -21.11
C LYS A 169 13.24 11.56 -21.01
N GLY A 170 14.39 10.97 -20.72
CA GLY A 170 15.65 11.70 -20.60
C GLY A 170 16.24 11.68 -19.19
N ASN A 171 16.81 12.80 -18.75
CA ASN A 171 17.58 12.85 -17.50
C ASN A 171 16.73 13.01 -16.24
N ASN A 172 17.36 12.81 -15.09
CA ASN A 172 16.70 12.94 -13.80
C ASN A 172 16.43 14.40 -13.43
N GLU A 173 17.29 15.32 -13.83
CA GLU A 173 17.21 16.76 -13.54
C GLU A 173 15.89 17.36 -14.04
N ASN A 174 15.47 17.00 -15.26
CA ASN A 174 14.20 17.43 -15.83
C ASN A 174 13.00 16.86 -15.01
N ASN A 175 13.11 15.65 -14.53
CA ASN A 175 12.07 15.00 -13.71
C ASN A 175 11.99 15.62 -12.30
N GLU A 176 13.10 15.99 -11.69
CA GLU A 176 13.13 16.75 -10.44
C GLU A 176 12.56 18.16 -10.63
N ALA A 177 12.88 18.83 -11.74
CA ALA A 177 12.31 20.13 -12.07
C ALA A 177 10.81 20.02 -12.31
N LEU A 178 10.35 18.99 -13.03
CA LEU A 178 8.93 18.71 -13.26
C LEU A 178 8.18 18.56 -11.93
N LEU A 179 8.67 17.75 -11.01
CA LEU A 179 8.05 17.55 -9.71
C LEU A 179 7.96 18.86 -8.91
N ARG A 180 9.07 19.63 -8.86
CA ARG A 180 9.09 20.93 -8.18
C ARG A 180 8.05 21.90 -8.76
N ARG A 181 7.92 21.91 -10.09
CA ARG A 181 6.96 22.77 -10.76
C ARG A 181 5.54 22.36 -10.47
N ILE A 182 5.19 21.08 -10.60
CA ILE A 182 3.86 20.55 -10.31
C ILE A 182 3.45 20.90 -8.86
N ASN A 183 4.28 20.57 -7.89
CA ASN A 183 3.98 20.81 -6.48
C ASN A 183 3.94 22.31 -6.14
N GLY A 184 4.79 23.12 -6.81
CA GLY A 184 4.79 24.57 -6.64
C GLY A 184 3.55 25.28 -7.16
N ARG A 185 2.85 24.70 -8.15
CA ARG A 185 1.56 25.21 -8.65
C ARG A 185 0.39 24.94 -7.68
N GLY A 186 0.54 23.98 -6.78
CA GLY A 186 -0.36 23.75 -5.65
C GLY A 186 -1.73 23.15 -5.98
N LYS A 187 -2.01 22.75 -7.24
CA LYS A 187 -3.27 22.13 -7.61
C LYS A 187 -3.30 20.64 -7.33
N ILE A 188 -2.18 19.97 -7.56
CA ILE A 188 -1.96 18.56 -7.22
C ILE A 188 -0.65 18.42 -6.44
N HIS A 189 -0.48 17.29 -5.75
CA HIS A 189 0.76 16.98 -5.05
C HIS A 189 1.22 15.58 -5.42
N LEU A 190 2.42 15.48 -5.96
CA LEU A 190 3.08 14.22 -6.29
C LEU A 190 4.29 14.01 -5.39
N VAL A 191 4.68 12.76 -5.21
CA VAL A 191 5.89 12.39 -4.49
C VAL A 191 6.82 11.63 -5.43
N PRO A 192 8.15 11.82 -5.28
CA PRO A 192 9.11 11.11 -6.12
C PRO A 192 9.42 9.72 -5.57
N SER A 193 10.06 8.93 -6.43
CA SER A 193 10.89 7.81 -6.01
C SER A 193 12.09 7.68 -6.93
N LYS A 194 13.05 6.84 -6.55
CA LYS A 194 14.26 6.55 -7.33
C LYS A 194 14.63 5.08 -7.14
N VAL A 195 14.82 4.38 -8.24
CA VAL A 195 15.26 2.98 -8.26
C VAL A 195 16.34 2.86 -9.34
N ASP A 196 17.44 2.20 -9.03
CA ASP A 196 18.58 2.01 -9.94
C ASP A 196 19.01 3.31 -10.66
N ASP A 197 19.11 4.40 -9.88
CA ASP A 197 19.40 5.75 -10.34
C ASP A 197 18.36 6.40 -11.28
N VAL A 198 17.24 5.76 -11.57
CA VAL A 198 16.15 6.33 -12.35
C VAL A 198 15.17 7.04 -11.43
N TYR A 199 15.07 8.36 -11.59
CA TYR A 199 14.10 9.20 -10.85
C TYR A 199 12.76 9.24 -11.58
N PHE A 200 11.67 9.08 -10.86
CA PHE A 200 10.30 9.11 -11.39
C PHE A 200 9.30 9.72 -10.40
N LEU A 201 8.16 10.14 -10.93
CA LEU A 201 7.06 10.72 -10.21
C LEU A 201 6.01 9.64 -9.93
N ARG A 202 5.31 9.76 -8.81
CA ARG A 202 4.31 8.80 -8.36
C ARG A 202 2.98 9.49 -8.17
N LEU A 203 1.98 9.09 -8.95
CA LEU A 203 0.57 9.44 -8.74
C LEU A 203 -0.12 8.30 -8.00
N ALA A 204 -0.46 8.52 -6.73
CA ALA A 204 -1.19 7.55 -5.91
C ALA A 204 -2.66 7.96 -5.82
N ILE A 205 -3.55 7.14 -6.35
CA ILE A 205 -4.99 7.37 -6.32
C ILE A 205 -5.56 6.72 -5.07
N CYS A 206 -5.89 7.54 -4.07
CA CYS A 206 -6.31 7.05 -2.75
C CYS A 206 -7.50 7.81 -2.14
N SER A 207 -7.95 8.91 -2.74
CA SER A 207 -9.12 9.64 -2.26
C SER A 207 -10.41 8.89 -2.58
N ARG A 208 -11.29 8.70 -1.59
CA ARG A 208 -12.61 8.06 -1.80
C ARG A 208 -13.49 8.82 -2.81
N PHE A 209 -13.20 10.07 -3.05
CA PHE A 209 -13.95 10.95 -3.95
C PHE A 209 -13.30 11.12 -5.31
N ALA A 210 -12.16 10.45 -5.58
CA ALA A 210 -11.48 10.56 -6.86
C ALA A 210 -12.40 10.14 -8.01
N GLU A 211 -12.45 10.98 -9.06
CA GLU A 211 -13.21 10.79 -10.29
C GLU A 211 -12.29 11.00 -11.51
N GLU A 212 -12.77 10.67 -12.71
CA GLU A 212 -12.00 10.87 -13.95
C GLU A 212 -11.62 12.34 -14.15
N SER A 213 -12.51 13.29 -13.78
CA SER A 213 -12.23 14.73 -13.84
C SER A 213 -11.02 15.14 -12.98
N ASP A 214 -10.77 14.48 -11.85
CA ASP A 214 -9.58 14.75 -11.03
C ASP A 214 -8.31 14.25 -11.72
N ILE A 215 -8.42 13.15 -12.46
CA ILE A 215 -7.32 12.60 -13.27
C ILE A 215 -7.02 13.52 -14.46
N ASP A 216 -8.05 14.07 -15.10
CA ASP A 216 -7.89 15.08 -16.17
C ASP A 216 -7.15 16.31 -15.65
N ILE A 217 -7.58 16.85 -14.51
CA ILE A 217 -6.91 17.99 -13.85
C ILE A 217 -5.44 17.63 -13.56
N ALA A 218 -5.18 16.45 -13.02
CA ALA A 218 -3.82 16.01 -12.71
C ALA A 218 -2.96 15.95 -13.98
N TRP A 219 -3.49 15.39 -15.06
CA TRP A 219 -2.77 15.29 -16.32
C TRP A 219 -2.50 16.66 -16.97
N GLU A 220 -3.48 17.58 -16.97
CA GLU A 220 -3.29 18.94 -17.47
C GLU A 220 -2.19 19.69 -16.70
N GLU A 221 -2.11 19.52 -15.37
CA GLU A 221 -1.05 20.13 -14.56
C GLU A 221 0.33 19.53 -14.86
N VAL A 222 0.38 18.22 -15.10
CA VAL A 222 1.62 17.53 -15.50
C VAL A 222 2.08 18.04 -16.85
N LYS A 223 1.21 18.13 -17.87
CA LYS A 223 1.54 18.63 -19.21
C LYS A 223 2.00 20.09 -19.18
N ALA A 224 1.24 20.95 -18.47
CA ALA A 224 1.59 22.36 -18.36
C ALA A 224 2.96 22.56 -17.71
N SER A 225 3.25 21.80 -16.65
CA SER A 225 4.56 21.84 -15.97
C SER A 225 5.69 21.32 -16.85
N ALA A 226 5.43 20.26 -17.64
CA ALA A 226 6.41 19.71 -18.58
C ALA A 226 6.75 20.69 -19.70
N ASN A 227 5.77 21.44 -20.23
CA ASN A 227 6.00 22.49 -21.22
C ASN A 227 6.97 23.57 -20.70
N GLU A 228 6.82 23.96 -19.43
CA GLU A 228 7.68 24.97 -18.80
C GLU A 228 9.09 24.46 -18.46
N VAL A 229 9.25 23.16 -18.24
CA VAL A 229 10.55 22.53 -17.93
C VAL A 229 11.37 22.29 -19.22
N LEU A 230 10.69 22.02 -20.34
CA LEU A 230 11.31 21.69 -21.61
C LEU A 230 11.50 22.90 -22.55
N ALA A 231 10.94 24.07 -22.21
CA ALA A 231 11.12 25.33 -22.92
C ALA A 231 12.49 25.92 -22.66
#